data_0d1e0a74010ca4321921f524b6a2658f
#
_entry.id   0d1e0a74010ca4321921f524b6a2658f
#
_cell.length_a   1.000
_cell.length_b   1.000
_cell.length_c   1.000
_cell.angle_alpha   90.00
_cell.angle_beta   90.00
_cell.angle_gamma   90.00
#
_symmetry.space_group_name_H-M   'P 1'
#
loop_
_entity.id
_entity.type
_entity.pdbx_description
1 polymer ?
#
loop_
_entity_poly.entity_id
_entity_poly.type
_entity_poly.pdbx_seq_one_letter_code
_entity_poly.pdbx_strand_id
1 'polypeptide(L)'
;AGGSMTIFARDYTNRVLVGNSANIFRLANTLLTVVPLIIITYVLLSLFKITFKKYALSNTFLGLSFAIIWCIVLWMLKNQFSEESTTIPASWFGILNSFYIIAFAPLFSKLWDSKYNPSATVKFGGGLILLGLGFAILAYGSSTIPQGAQTASVSIVWLILAYLLHTLGELSLSPVGLSYVSKLVPAAKIGMMFGLWYIAVGMGMKTAGFMGGMIDEITAKYSMTTFFLIFTLVPIGAGLLMI
;
A
#
# COMPACT_ATOMS: atom_id res chain seq x y z
N ALA A 1 8.21 3.56 1.00
CA ALA A 1 7.83 2.14 0.95
C ALA A 1 7.38 1.74 -0.46
N GLY A 2 6.50 2.50 -1.13
CA GLY A 2 5.88 2.08 -2.39
C GLY A 2 6.84 1.62 -3.48
N GLY A 3 7.84 2.43 -3.85
CA GLY A 3 8.72 2.12 -4.98
C GLY A 3 9.63 0.91 -4.75
N SER A 4 10.41 0.91 -3.69
CA SER A 4 11.36 -0.18 -3.38
C SER A 4 10.67 -1.51 -3.08
N MET A 5 9.53 -1.48 -2.38
CA MET A 5 8.74 -2.69 -2.12
C MET A 5 8.11 -3.26 -3.39
N THR A 6 7.69 -2.40 -4.33
CA THR A 6 7.14 -2.85 -5.62
C THR A 6 8.24 -3.49 -6.49
N ILE A 7 9.45 -2.92 -6.50
CA ILE A 7 10.61 -3.52 -7.18
C ILE A 7 10.95 -4.87 -6.54
N PHE A 8 11.05 -4.93 -5.21
CA PHE A 8 11.29 -6.18 -4.49
C PHE A 8 10.21 -7.23 -4.78
N ALA A 9 8.94 -6.83 -4.81
CA ALA A 9 7.83 -7.70 -5.19
C ALA A 9 7.97 -8.22 -6.62
N ARG A 10 8.37 -7.36 -7.57
CA ARG A 10 8.44 -7.69 -8.98
C ARG A 10 9.60 -8.63 -9.31
N ASP A 11 10.79 -8.31 -8.79
CA ASP A 11 12.04 -8.91 -9.29
C ASP A 11 12.62 -9.96 -8.32
N TYR A 12 12.31 -9.88 -7.02
CA TYR A 12 12.95 -10.72 -5.99
C TYR A 12 11.99 -11.65 -5.24
N THR A 13 10.67 -11.55 -5.47
CA THR A 13 9.69 -12.36 -4.74
C THR A 13 9.09 -13.44 -5.64
N ASN A 14 8.99 -14.67 -5.11
CA ASN A 14 8.26 -15.73 -5.78
C ASN A 14 6.76 -15.43 -5.75
N ARG A 15 6.19 -15.07 -6.89
CA ARG A 15 4.79 -14.68 -7.07
C ARG A 15 3.99 -15.70 -7.87
N VAL A 16 4.60 -16.80 -8.24
CA VAL A 16 3.94 -17.86 -9.02
C VAL A 16 3.16 -18.75 -8.07
N LEU A 17 1.86 -18.81 -8.28
CA LEU A 17 0.96 -19.70 -7.57
C LEU A 17 0.54 -20.86 -8.48
N VAL A 18 0.47 -22.07 -7.89
CA VAL A 18 0.10 -23.29 -8.60
C VAL A 18 -0.99 -24.03 -7.81
N GLY A 19 -1.86 -24.74 -8.50
CA GLY A 19 -2.89 -25.58 -7.88
C GLY A 19 -3.90 -24.78 -7.04
N ASN A 20 -4.21 -25.26 -5.84
CA ASN A 20 -5.24 -24.64 -4.98
C ASN A 20 -4.95 -23.18 -4.63
N SER A 21 -3.70 -22.82 -4.43
CA SER A 21 -3.31 -21.43 -4.12
C SER A 21 -3.61 -20.50 -5.29
N ALA A 22 -3.39 -20.93 -6.53
CA ALA A 22 -3.77 -20.18 -7.73
C ALA A 22 -5.28 -19.99 -7.81
N ASN A 23 -6.06 -21.02 -7.54
CA ASN A 23 -7.53 -20.95 -7.58
C ASN A 23 -8.10 -20.01 -6.49
N ILE A 24 -7.56 -20.07 -5.28
CA ILE A 24 -7.95 -19.14 -4.19
C ILE A 24 -7.65 -17.69 -4.58
N PHE A 25 -6.47 -17.44 -5.14
CA PHE A 25 -6.09 -16.12 -5.59
C PHE A 25 -7.01 -15.63 -6.72
N ARG A 26 -7.29 -16.47 -7.72
CA ARG A 26 -8.20 -16.15 -8.83
C ARG A 26 -9.58 -15.78 -8.32
N LEU A 27 -10.13 -16.58 -7.39
CA LEU A 27 -11.42 -16.31 -6.79
C LEU A 27 -11.43 -14.98 -6.03
N ALA A 28 -10.43 -14.75 -5.18
CA ALA A 28 -10.29 -13.50 -4.43
C ALA A 28 -10.16 -12.29 -5.37
N ASN A 29 -9.30 -12.39 -6.40
CA ASN A 29 -9.11 -11.32 -7.38
C ASN A 29 -10.39 -11.04 -8.19
N THR A 30 -11.12 -12.09 -8.56
CA THR A 30 -12.42 -11.97 -9.24
C THR A 30 -13.44 -11.24 -8.36
N LEU A 31 -13.56 -11.62 -7.09
CA LEU A 31 -14.47 -10.97 -6.15
C LEU A 31 -14.10 -9.50 -5.94
N LEU A 32 -12.82 -9.20 -5.73
CA LEU A 32 -12.33 -7.82 -5.56
C LEU A 32 -12.55 -6.95 -6.79
N THR A 33 -12.58 -7.53 -7.98
CA THR A 33 -12.79 -6.79 -9.23
C THR A 33 -14.27 -6.66 -9.57
N VAL A 34 -15.00 -7.78 -9.52
CA VAL A 34 -16.38 -7.84 -10.03
C VAL A 34 -17.38 -7.22 -9.05
N VAL A 35 -17.23 -7.45 -7.74
CA VAL A 35 -18.22 -6.95 -6.76
C VAL A 35 -18.28 -5.41 -6.74
N PRO A 36 -17.17 -4.66 -6.64
CA PRO A 36 -17.22 -3.20 -6.76
C PRO A 36 -17.77 -2.73 -8.11
N LEU A 37 -17.41 -3.41 -9.20
CA LEU A 37 -17.87 -3.06 -10.54
C LEU A 37 -19.39 -3.24 -10.69
N ILE A 38 -19.97 -4.30 -10.11
CA ILE A 38 -21.43 -4.49 -10.06
C ILE A 38 -22.09 -3.35 -9.28
N ILE A 39 -21.55 -3.01 -8.10
CA ILE A 39 -22.11 -1.94 -7.25
C ILE A 39 -22.09 -0.60 -8.01
N ILE A 40 -20.96 -0.26 -8.63
CA ILE A 40 -20.82 0.98 -9.41
C ILE A 40 -21.78 0.96 -10.61
N THR A 41 -21.92 -0.17 -11.29
CA THR A 41 -22.88 -0.32 -12.42
C THR A 41 -24.31 -0.09 -11.96
N TYR A 42 -24.70 -0.64 -10.81
CA TYR A 42 -26.03 -0.41 -10.24
C TYR A 42 -26.29 1.06 -9.93
N VAL A 43 -25.33 1.74 -9.30
CA VAL A 43 -25.39 3.18 -9.02
C VAL A 43 -25.47 3.98 -10.32
N LEU A 44 -24.68 3.64 -11.33
CA LEU A 44 -24.67 4.29 -12.64
C LEU A 44 -26.01 4.16 -13.36
N LEU A 45 -26.61 2.96 -13.37
CA LEU A 45 -27.94 2.72 -13.95
C LEU A 45 -29.02 3.53 -13.22
N SER A 46 -28.92 3.66 -11.89
CA SER A 46 -29.83 4.49 -11.10
C SER A 46 -29.68 5.98 -11.42
N LEU A 47 -28.44 6.43 -11.60
CA LEU A 47 -28.13 7.80 -12.05
C LEU A 47 -28.73 8.09 -13.44
N PHE A 48 -28.59 7.17 -14.37
CA PHE A 48 -29.12 7.33 -15.73
C PHE A 48 -30.64 7.53 -15.75
N LYS A 49 -31.39 6.83 -14.90
CA LYS A 49 -32.85 7.01 -14.79
C LYS A 49 -33.25 8.47 -14.48
N ILE A 50 -32.42 9.17 -13.72
CA ILE A 50 -32.70 10.54 -13.27
C ILE A 50 -32.15 11.58 -14.28
N THR A 51 -30.96 11.33 -14.82
CA THR A 51 -30.21 12.35 -15.56
C THR A 51 -30.30 12.23 -17.06
N PHE A 52 -30.78 11.10 -17.61
CA PHE A 52 -30.73 10.82 -19.05
C PHE A 52 -31.47 11.87 -19.90
N LYS A 53 -32.64 12.34 -19.43
CA LYS A 53 -33.43 13.38 -20.16
C LYS A 53 -32.67 14.71 -20.30
N LYS A 54 -31.83 15.07 -19.33
CA LYS A 54 -31.11 16.35 -19.32
C LYS A 54 -29.72 16.26 -19.91
N TYR A 55 -29.04 15.11 -19.77
CA TYR A 55 -27.64 14.92 -20.13
C TYR A 55 -27.43 13.65 -20.95
N ALA A 56 -28.27 13.45 -22.01
CA ALA A 56 -28.28 12.23 -22.81
C ALA A 56 -26.91 11.88 -23.39
N LEU A 57 -26.20 12.85 -23.99
CA LEU A 57 -24.90 12.63 -24.63
C LEU A 57 -23.85 12.17 -23.60
N SER A 58 -23.75 12.86 -22.46
CA SER A 58 -22.80 12.50 -21.39
C SER A 58 -23.08 11.12 -20.81
N ASN A 59 -24.36 10.78 -20.60
CA ASN A 59 -24.77 9.47 -20.09
C ASN A 59 -24.46 8.36 -21.11
N THR A 60 -24.61 8.62 -22.42
CA THR A 60 -24.25 7.67 -23.47
C THR A 60 -22.74 7.40 -23.48
N PHE A 61 -21.90 8.42 -23.44
CA PHE A 61 -20.43 8.22 -23.35
C PHE A 61 -20.02 7.50 -22.07
N LEU A 62 -20.63 7.84 -20.94
CA LEU A 62 -20.37 7.16 -19.68
C LEU A 62 -20.77 5.69 -19.71
N GLY A 63 -21.94 5.40 -20.31
CA GLY A 63 -22.41 4.02 -20.53
C GLY A 63 -21.49 3.21 -21.43
N LEU A 64 -21.03 3.81 -22.55
CA LEU A 64 -20.06 3.18 -23.46
C LEU A 64 -18.72 2.91 -22.75
N SER A 65 -18.22 3.86 -21.97
CA SER A 65 -17.00 3.67 -21.18
C SER A 65 -17.13 2.50 -20.22
N PHE A 66 -18.28 2.38 -19.54
CA PHE A 66 -18.55 1.26 -18.64
C PHE A 66 -18.70 -0.08 -19.37
N ALA A 67 -19.31 -0.10 -20.55
CA ALA A 67 -19.38 -1.29 -21.39
C ALA A 67 -17.98 -1.77 -21.79
N ILE A 68 -17.08 -0.85 -22.16
CA ILE A 68 -15.69 -1.17 -22.48
C ILE A 68 -14.97 -1.73 -21.24
N ILE A 69 -15.14 -1.13 -20.08
CA ILE A 69 -14.56 -1.64 -18.81
C ILE A 69 -15.01 -3.08 -18.55
N TRP A 70 -16.32 -3.38 -18.70
CA TRP A 70 -16.84 -4.73 -18.54
C TRP A 70 -16.23 -5.71 -19.55
N CYS A 71 -16.11 -5.32 -20.83
CA CYS A 71 -15.46 -6.17 -21.84
C CYS A 71 -14.00 -6.49 -21.47
N ILE A 72 -13.23 -5.49 -21.02
CA ILE A 72 -11.84 -5.67 -20.59
C ILE A 72 -11.77 -6.60 -19.39
N VAL A 73 -12.61 -6.39 -18.37
CA VAL A 73 -12.62 -7.23 -17.16
C VAL A 73 -12.97 -8.68 -17.48
N LEU A 74 -14.01 -8.91 -18.29
CA LEU A 74 -14.40 -10.27 -18.69
C LEU A 74 -13.29 -10.96 -19.50
N TRP A 75 -12.62 -10.23 -20.40
CA TRP A 75 -11.49 -10.76 -21.15
C TRP A 75 -10.31 -11.10 -20.24
N MET A 76 -9.96 -10.22 -19.30
CA MET A 76 -8.90 -10.48 -18.31
C MET A 76 -9.20 -11.69 -17.44
N LEU A 77 -10.44 -11.82 -16.94
CA LEU A 77 -10.86 -12.98 -16.13
C LEU A 77 -10.80 -14.26 -16.94
N LYS A 78 -11.28 -14.26 -18.18
CA LYS A 78 -11.20 -15.43 -19.07
C LYS A 78 -9.75 -15.90 -19.23
N ASN A 79 -8.83 -14.98 -19.51
CA ASN A 79 -7.41 -15.31 -19.65
C ASN A 79 -6.81 -15.86 -18.35
N GLN A 80 -7.13 -15.22 -17.21
CA GLN A 80 -6.63 -15.64 -15.89
C GLN A 80 -7.07 -17.06 -15.51
N PHE A 81 -8.28 -17.49 -15.90
CA PHE A 81 -8.77 -18.86 -15.64
C PHE A 81 -8.29 -19.89 -16.66
N SER A 82 -7.76 -19.46 -17.79
CA SER A 82 -7.25 -20.36 -18.84
C SER A 82 -5.80 -20.84 -18.60
N GLU A 83 -5.06 -20.18 -17.70
CA GLU A 83 -3.68 -20.51 -17.40
C GLU A 83 -3.59 -21.56 -16.27
N GLU A 84 -2.63 -22.49 -16.31
CA GLU A 84 -2.39 -23.48 -15.26
C GLU A 84 -1.79 -22.87 -14.00
N SER A 85 -0.93 -21.88 -14.16
CA SER A 85 -0.30 -21.11 -13.06
C SER A 85 -0.76 -19.65 -13.09
N THR A 86 -0.72 -19.00 -11.95
CA THR A 86 -1.07 -17.58 -11.85
C THR A 86 0.06 -16.82 -11.18
N THR A 87 0.53 -15.75 -11.83
CA THR A 87 1.51 -14.84 -11.23
C THR A 87 0.79 -13.65 -10.60
N ILE A 88 1.00 -13.45 -9.30
CA ILE A 88 0.44 -12.28 -8.60
C ILE A 88 1.09 -11.01 -9.15
N PRO A 89 0.33 -10.02 -9.67
CA PRO A 89 0.90 -8.74 -10.08
C PRO A 89 1.57 -8.04 -8.90
N ALA A 90 2.75 -7.43 -9.10
CA ALA A 90 3.47 -6.72 -8.04
C ALA A 90 2.64 -5.56 -7.44
N SER A 91 1.79 -4.93 -8.25
CA SER A 91 0.87 -3.87 -7.82
C SER A 91 -0.23 -4.37 -6.88
N TRP A 92 -0.55 -5.68 -6.89
CA TRP A 92 -1.57 -6.27 -6.04
C TRP A 92 -1.21 -6.17 -4.54
N PHE A 93 0.08 -6.16 -4.21
CA PHE A 93 0.52 -5.98 -2.82
C PHE A 93 0.13 -4.61 -2.23
N GLY A 94 -0.10 -3.60 -3.07
CA GLY A 94 -0.67 -2.33 -2.62
C GLY A 94 -2.08 -2.46 -2.03
N ILE A 95 -2.85 -3.47 -2.46
CA ILE A 95 -4.18 -3.77 -1.93
C ILE A 95 -4.10 -4.24 -0.47
N LEU A 96 -3.01 -4.94 -0.09
CA LEU A 96 -2.80 -5.37 1.29
C LEU A 96 -2.77 -4.19 2.26
N ASN A 97 -2.16 -3.06 1.88
CA ASN A 97 -2.18 -1.86 2.70
C ASN A 97 -3.62 -1.41 2.99
N SER A 98 -4.44 -1.26 1.97
CA SER A 98 -5.85 -0.88 2.12
C SER A 98 -6.65 -1.90 2.95
N PHE A 99 -6.42 -3.19 2.71
CA PHE A 99 -7.06 -4.27 3.48
C PHE A 99 -6.68 -4.20 4.96
N TYR A 100 -5.40 -4.04 5.28
CA TYR A 100 -4.95 -3.92 6.67
C TYR A 100 -5.45 -2.64 7.34
N ILE A 101 -5.53 -1.51 6.61
CA ILE A 101 -6.15 -0.30 7.14
C ILE A 101 -7.59 -0.58 7.56
N ILE A 102 -8.40 -1.18 6.70
CA ILE A 102 -9.81 -1.49 6.99
C ILE A 102 -9.93 -2.45 8.18
N ALA A 103 -9.07 -3.47 8.24
CA ALA A 103 -9.10 -4.47 9.30
C ALA A 103 -8.64 -3.91 10.66
N PHE A 104 -7.59 -3.10 10.68
CA PHE A 104 -6.94 -2.66 11.93
C PHE A 104 -7.35 -1.25 12.39
N ALA A 105 -7.87 -0.37 11.52
CA ALA A 105 -8.29 0.96 11.94
C ALA A 105 -9.31 0.96 13.10
N PRO A 106 -10.34 0.08 13.15
CA PRO A 106 -11.25 0.01 14.28
C PRO A 106 -10.57 -0.42 15.60
N LEU A 107 -9.54 -1.28 15.50
CA LEU A 107 -8.75 -1.71 16.67
C LEU A 107 -7.91 -0.57 17.21
N PHE A 108 -7.25 0.18 16.33
CA PHE A 108 -6.47 1.38 16.68
C PHE A 108 -7.36 2.48 17.26
N SER A 109 -8.56 2.71 16.72
CA SER A 109 -9.53 3.66 17.27
C SER A 109 -9.88 3.27 18.72
N LYS A 110 -10.25 2.01 18.96
CA LYS A 110 -10.55 1.52 20.32
C LYS A 110 -9.35 1.63 21.27
N LEU A 111 -8.13 1.38 20.77
CA LEU A 111 -6.92 1.50 21.56
C LEU A 111 -6.66 2.97 21.95
N TRP A 112 -6.85 3.90 21.02
CA TRP A 112 -6.68 5.33 21.28
C TRP A 112 -7.76 5.92 22.18
N ASP A 113 -8.95 5.32 22.24
CA ASP A 113 -10.04 5.73 23.15
C ASP A 113 -9.97 5.04 24.52
N SER A 114 -9.04 4.09 24.72
CA SER A 114 -8.91 3.33 25.95
C SER A 114 -8.08 4.08 27.00
N LYS A 115 -8.08 3.55 28.23
CA LYS A 115 -7.20 4.02 29.32
C LYS A 115 -5.69 3.87 29.03
N TYR A 116 -5.34 3.07 28.05
CA TYR A 116 -3.95 2.84 27.60
C TYR A 116 -3.55 3.78 26.45
N ASN A 117 -4.25 4.88 26.26
CA ASN A 117 -3.98 5.86 25.23
C ASN A 117 -2.61 6.55 25.45
N PRO A 118 -1.53 6.19 24.71
CA PRO A 118 -0.23 6.82 24.88
C PRO A 118 -0.21 8.26 24.37
N SER A 119 0.82 9.02 24.74
CA SER A 119 1.04 10.37 24.20
C SER A 119 1.22 10.37 22.68
N ALA A 120 0.98 11.52 22.03
CA ALA A 120 1.15 11.65 20.59
C ALA A 120 2.59 11.32 20.15
N THR A 121 3.59 11.71 20.93
CA THR A 121 5.01 11.42 20.65
C THR A 121 5.30 9.91 20.68
N VAL A 122 4.75 9.19 21.65
CA VAL A 122 4.88 7.73 21.74
C VAL A 122 4.18 7.02 20.56
N LYS A 123 3.02 7.51 20.14
CA LYS A 123 2.34 6.99 18.94
C LYS A 123 3.17 7.19 17.67
N PHE A 124 3.76 8.39 17.52
CA PHE A 124 4.65 8.70 16.41
C PHE A 124 5.92 7.85 16.44
N GLY A 125 6.61 7.82 17.58
CA GLY A 125 7.83 7.03 17.73
C GLY A 125 7.58 5.54 17.49
N GLY A 126 6.50 5.00 18.08
CA GLY A 126 6.08 3.61 17.87
C GLY A 126 5.73 3.31 16.42
N GLY A 127 5.07 4.23 15.72
CA GLY A 127 4.77 4.10 14.29
C GLY A 127 6.02 4.06 13.42
N LEU A 128 7.02 4.91 13.72
CA LEU A 128 8.33 4.89 13.03
C LEU A 128 9.10 3.60 13.30
N ILE A 129 9.06 3.08 14.53
CA ILE A 129 9.68 1.80 14.88
C ILE A 129 9.01 0.66 14.10
N LEU A 130 7.68 0.62 14.01
CA LEU A 130 6.96 -0.38 13.22
C LEU A 130 7.32 -0.31 11.73
N LEU A 131 7.45 0.89 11.16
CA LEU A 131 7.95 1.10 9.80
C LEU A 131 9.35 0.52 9.60
N GLY A 132 10.26 0.82 10.52
CA GLY A 132 11.63 0.29 10.48
C GLY A 132 11.68 -1.23 10.63
N LEU A 133 10.85 -1.81 11.51
CA LEU A 133 10.73 -3.27 11.66
C LEU A 133 10.19 -3.93 10.38
N GLY A 134 9.28 -3.30 9.65
CA GLY A 134 8.84 -3.77 8.35
C GLY A 134 9.99 -3.89 7.34
N PHE A 135 10.89 -2.90 7.32
CA PHE A 135 12.10 -3.00 6.50
C PHE A 135 13.13 -4.01 7.05
N ALA A 136 13.21 -4.20 8.38
CA ALA A 136 14.05 -5.24 8.98
C ALA A 136 13.63 -6.65 8.52
N ILE A 137 12.33 -6.91 8.42
CA ILE A 137 11.80 -8.15 7.88
C ILE A 137 12.22 -8.35 6.43
N LEU A 138 12.19 -7.31 5.58
CA LEU A 138 12.67 -7.38 4.21
C LEU A 138 14.19 -7.57 4.15
N ALA A 139 14.95 -6.92 5.03
CA ALA A 139 16.39 -7.14 5.15
C ALA A 139 16.71 -8.59 5.48
N TYR A 140 16.01 -9.18 6.44
CA TYR A 140 16.16 -10.60 6.77
C TYR A 140 15.75 -11.51 5.62
N GLY A 141 14.58 -11.28 5.02
CA GLY A 141 14.09 -12.06 3.86
C GLY A 141 15.03 -11.97 2.64
N SER A 142 15.73 -10.85 2.47
CA SER A 142 16.70 -10.65 1.38
C SER A 142 18.09 -11.19 1.66
N SER A 143 18.36 -11.73 2.85
CA SER A 143 19.70 -12.23 3.24
C SER A 143 20.21 -13.39 2.39
N THR A 144 19.31 -14.12 1.76
CA THR A 144 19.61 -15.23 0.85
C THR A 144 19.87 -14.79 -0.60
N ILE A 145 19.69 -13.51 -0.91
CA ILE A 145 19.88 -12.98 -2.27
C ILE A 145 21.38 -12.71 -2.48
N PRO A 146 22.03 -13.31 -3.49
CA PRO A 146 23.43 -13.02 -3.79
C PRO A 146 23.61 -11.55 -4.16
N GLN A 147 24.78 -10.99 -3.80
CA GLN A 147 25.15 -9.64 -4.18
C GLN A 147 25.14 -9.47 -5.71
N GLY A 148 24.53 -8.39 -6.19
CA GLY A 148 24.42 -8.09 -7.62
C GLY A 148 23.41 -8.92 -8.40
N ALA A 149 22.66 -9.81 -7.73
CA ALA A 149 21.57 -10.53 -8.39
C ALA A 149 20.47 -9.56 -8.82
N GLN A 150 20.05 -9.63 -10.08
CA GLN A 150 18.96 -8.81 -10.63
C GLN A 150 17.59 -9.42 -10.36
N THR A 151 17.53 -10.72 -10.09
CA THR A 151 16.30 -11.45 -9.76
C THR A 151 16.57 -12.51 -8.69
N ALA A 152 15.57 -12.80 -7.88
CA ALA A 152 15.61 -13.88 -6.90
C ALA A 152 14.19 -14.45 -6.67
N SER A 153 14.08 -15.54 -5.89
CA SER A 153 12.84 -16.21 -5.57
C SER A 153 12.65 -16.29 -4.05
N VAL A 154 12.45 -15.13 -3.42
CA VAL A 154 12.24 -15.03 -1.97
C VAL A 154 10.78 -15.29 -1.63
N SER A 155 10.51 -15.88 -0.46
CA SER A 155 9.14 -16.16 -0.02
C SER A 155 8.30 -14.88 0.07
N ILE A 156 7.09 -14.93 -0.48
CA ILE A 156 6.08 -13.86 -0.45
C ILE A 156 5.69 -13.43 0.98
N VAL A 157 5.88 -14.33 1.96
CA VAL A 157 5.53 -14.09 3.37
C VAL A 157 6.25 -12.88 3.94
N TRP A 158 7.54 -12.68 3.60
CA TRP A 158 8.31 -11.51 4.06
C TRP A 158 7.69 -10.20 3.60
N LEU A 159 7.22 -10.16 2.36
CA LEU A 159 6.57 -8.99 1.80
C LEU A 159 5.21 -8.72 2.47
N ILE A 160 4.41 -9.76 2.70
CA ILE A 160 3.12 -9.66 3.40
C ILE A 160 3.30 -9.10 4.82
N LEU A 161 4.28 -9.63 5.57
CA LEU A 161 4.59 -9.16 6.92
C LEU A 161 5.13 -7.72 6.92
N ALA A 162 5.95 -7.35 5.94
CA ALA A 162 6.44 -5.98 5.80
C ALA A 162 5.29 -5.00 5.55
N TYR A 163 4.37 -5.31 4.65
CA TYR A 163 3.17 -4.50 4.41
C TYR A 163 2.30 -4.37 5.66
N LEU A 164 2.15 -5.47 6.43
CA LEU A 164 1.42 -5.43 7.71
C LEU A 164 2.05 -4.42 8.68
N LEU A 165 3.36 -4.53 8.95
CA LEU A 165 4.04 -3.63 9.88
C LEU A 165 4.04 -2.18 9.40
N HIS A 166 4.22 -1.95 8.10
CA HIS A 166 4.15 -0.62 7.51
C HIS A 166 2.75 -0.01 7.70
N THR A 167 1.69 -0.80 7.48
CA THR A 167 0.32 -0.31 7.67
C THR A 167 0.01 -0.02 9.14
N LEU A 168 0.45 -0.87 10.07
CA LEU A 168 0.30 -0.60 11.51
C LEU A 168 1.07 0.67 11.91
N GLY A 169 2.26 0.89 11.36
CA GLY A 169 3.01 2.13 11.52
C GLY A 169 2.26 3.34 10.97
N GLU A 170 1.69 3.24 9.78
CA GLU A 170 0.90 4.29 9.14
C GLU A 170 -0.35 4.64 9.95
N LEU A 171 -1.07 3.65 10.48
CA LEU A 171 -2.22 3.87 11.36
C LEU A 171 -1.85 4.56 12.67
N SER A 172 -0.61 4.40 13.14
CA SER A 172 -0.10 5.11 14.31
C SER A 172 0.32 6.54 14.00
N LEU A 173 0.80 6.83 12.78
CA LEU A 173 1.38 8.12 12.38
C LEU A 173 0.32 9.07 11.81
N SER A 174 -0.40 8.64 10.77
CA SER A 174 -1.17 9.54 9.91
C SER A 174 -2.36 10.20 10.62
N PRO A 175 -3.26 9.48 11.32
CA PRO A 175 -4.38 10.11 12.01
C PRO A 175 -3.94 10.98 13.18
N VAL A 176 -2.88 10.55 13.89
CA VAL A 176 -2.35 11.27 15.04
C VAL A 176 -1.68 12.56 14.62
N GLY A 177 -0.92 12.56 13.52
CA GLY A 177 -0.24 13.73 13.00
C GLY A 177 -1.19 14.85 12.60
N LEU A 178 -2.18 14.54 11.79
CA LEU A 178 -3.18 15.52 11.37
C LEU A 178 -3.98 16.07 12.56
N SER A 179 -4.39 15.22 13.50
CA SER A 179 -5.08 15.64 14.72
C SER A 179 -4.20 16.50 15.62
N TYR A 180 -2.90 16.19 15.71
CA TYR A 180 -1.97 16.93 16.55
C TYR A 180 -1.69 18.33 15.98
N VAL A 181 -1.48 18.43 14.68
CA VAL A 181 -1.34 19.74 13.99
C VAL A 181 -2.55 20.62 14.24
N SER A 182 -3.78 20.11 14.12
CA SER A 182 -5.00 20.87 14.33
C SER A 182 -5.18 21.38 15.77
N LYS A 183 -4.63 20.67 16.77
CA LYS A 183 -4.70 21.02 18.19
C LYS A 183 -3.66 22.08 18.61
N LEU A 184 -2.51 22.11 17.95
CA LEU A 184 -1.40 23.00 18.31
C LEU A 184 -1.50 24.39 17.68
N VAL A 185 -2.33 24.56 16.65
CA VAL A 185 -2.34 25.76 15.81
C VAL A 185 -3.67 26.51 15.95
N PRO A 186 -3.66 27.85 16.08
CA PRO A 186 -4.86 28.65 16.05
C PRO A 186 -5.69 28.40 14.77
N ALA A 187 -7.03 28.44 14.90
CA ALA A 187 -7.96 28.15 13.80
C ALA A 187 -7.65 28.89 12.50
N ALA A 188 -7.24 30.16 12.59
CA ALA A 188 -6.88 30.99 11.44
C ALA A 188 -5.65 30.49 10.65
N LYS A 189 -4.80 29.65 11.23
CA LYS A 189 -3.55 29.15 10.61
C LYS A 189 -3.60 27.66 10.27
N ILE A 190 -4.70 26.96 10.56
CA ILE A 190 -4.82 25.50 10.33
C ILE A 190 -4.58 25.15 8.86
N GLY A 191 -5.18 25.89 7.91
CA GLY A 191 -5.00 25.62 6.48
C GLY A 191 -3.56 25.75 6.02
N MET A 192 -2.83 26.75 6.51
CA MET A 192 -1.40 26.93 6.21
C MET A 192 -0.58 25.74 6.75
N MET A 193 -0.86 25.30 7.97
CA MET A 193 -0.11 24.20 8.59
C MET A 193 -0.39 22.86 7.91
N PHE A 194 -1.62 22.61 7.45
CA PHE A 194 -1.88 21.45 6.62
C PHE A 194 -1.17 21.52 5.26
N GLY A 195 -1.09 22.71 4.66
CA GLY A 195 -0.28 22.92 3.46
C GLY A 195 1.18 22.54 3.69
N LEU A 196 1.80 23.01 4.77
CA LEU A 196 3.18 22.64 5.15
C LEU A 196 3.33 21.15 5.43
N TRP A 197 2.36 20.52 6.09
CA TRP A 197 2.33 19.07 6.32
C TRP A 197 2.36 18.30 5.00
N TYR A 198 1.51 18.65 4.04
CA TYR A 198 1.48 17.96 2.75
C TYR A 198 2.70 18.25 1.88
N ILE A 199 3.33 19.42 2.00
CA ILE A 199 4.62 19.71 1.37
C ILE A 199 5.69 18.77 1.95
N ALA A 200 5.76 18.62 3.29
CA ALA A 200 6.70 17.69 3.92
C ALA A 200 6.47 16.23 3.50
N VAL A 201 5.21 15.78 3.41
CA VAL A 201 4.86 14.46 2.89
C VAL A 201 5.31 14.31 1.43
N GLY A 202 5.06 15.31 0.59
CA GLY A 202 5.48 15.31 -0.82
C GLY A 202 7.01 15.24 -0.99
N MET A 203 7.75 15.98 -0.19
CA MET A 203 9.22 15.91 -0.16
C MET A 203 9.70 14.51 0.28
N GLY A 204 9.07 13.94 1.31
CA GLY A 204 9.35 12.57 1.76
C GLY A 204 9.09 11.53 0.68
N MET A 205 7.98 11.65 -0.05
CA MET A 205 7.66 10.75 -1.17
C MET A 205 8.69 10.88 -2.31
N LYS A 206 9.10 12.09 -2.66
CA LYS A 206 10.13 12.33 -3.68
C LYS A 206 11.47 11.71 -3.27
N THR A 207 11.89 11.92 -2.03
CA THR A 207 13.14 11.35 -1.48
C THR A 207 13.07 9.82 -1.48
N ALA A 208 11.94 9.24 -1.05
CA ALA A 208 11.73 7.80 -1.08
C ALA A 208 11.76 7.22 -2.51
N GLY A 209 11.19 7.94 -3.48
CA GLY A 209 11.27 7.57 -4.89
C GLY A 209 12.69 7.60 -5.44
N PHE A 210 13.45 8.65 -5.12
CA PHE A 210 14.86 8.78 -5.50
C PHE A 210 15.71 7.65 -4.90
N MET A 211 15.59 7.41 -3.60
CA MET A 211 16.31 6.31 -2.93
C MET A 211 15.87 4.93 -3.44
N GLY A 212 14.59 4.76 -3.75
CA GLY A 212 14.08 3.54 -4.38
C GLY A 212 14.68 3.29 -5.77
N GLY A 213 14.94 4.35 -6.53
CA GLY A 213 15.62 4.26 -7.83
C GLY A 213 17.10 3.87 -7.74
N MET A 214 17.74 4.04 -6.59
CA MET A 214 19.13 3.64 -6.34
C MET A 214 19.27 2.17 -5.91
N ILE A 215 18.21 1.38 -5.89
CA ILE A 215 18.22 0.00 -5.41
C ILE A 215 19.25 -0.85 -6.17
N ASP A 216 19.29 -0.74 -7.49
CA ASP A 216 20.19 -1.55 -8.33
C ASP A 216 21.67 -1.16 -8.10
N GLU A 217 21.96 0.13 -7.96
CA GLU A 217 23.33 0.64 -7.71
C GLU A 217 23.83 0.19 -6.33
N ILE A 218 22.98 0.33 -5.29
CA ILE A 218 23.35 -0.05 -3.91
C ILE A 218 23.49 -1.57 -3.80
N THR A 219 22.59 -2.34 -4.43
CA THR A 219 22.61 -3.80 -4.36
C THR A 219 23.76 -4.41 -5.15
N ALA A 220 24.18 -3.79 -6.23
CA ALA A 220 25.37 -4.20 -6.98
C ALA A 220 26.66 -4.01 -6.16
N LYS A 221 26.74 -2.89 -5.42
CA LYS A 221 27.94 -2.54 -4.65
C LYS A 221 28.02 -3.23 -3.27
N TYR A 222 26.88 -3.39 -2.61
CA TYR A 222 26.81 -3.95 -1.25
C TYR A 222 25.97 -5.23 -1.24
N SER A 223 24.68 -5.11 -0.88
CA SER A 223 23.69 -6.20 -0.93
C SER A 223 22.26 -5.65 -0.81
N MET A 224 21.26 -6.46 -1.16
CA MET A 224 19.85 -6.13 -0.93
C MET A 224 19.56 -5.96 0.57
N THR A 225 20.18 -6.78 1.42
CA THR A 225 20.07 -6.68 2.88
C THR A 225 20.57 -5.32 3.38
N THR A 226 21.70 -4.86 2.89
CA THR A 226 22.27 -3.53 3.26
C THR A 226 21.33 -2.40 2.85
N PHE A 227 20.73 -2.48 1.66
CA PHE A 227 19.75 -1.52 1.20
C PHE A 227 18.58 -1.40 2.21
N PHE A 228 17.95 -2.53 2.58
CA PHE A 228 16.84 -2.49 3.54
C PHE A 228 17.26 -2.15 4.96
N LEU A 229 18.48 -2.46 5.40
CA LEU A 229 18.99 -2.07 6.71
C LEU A 229 19.10 -0.54 6.87
N ILE A 230 19.45 0.19 5.82
CA ILE A 230 19.44 1.66 5.85
C ILE A 230 18.04 2.17 6.19
N PHE A 231 17.01 1.63 5.52
CA PHE A 231 15.60 1.98 5.77
C PHE A 231 15.06 1.42 7.10
N THR A 232 15.75 0.47 7.71
CA THR A 232 15.47 -0.03 9.06
C THR A 232 15.97 0.93 10.14
N LEU A 233 17.25 1.29 10.05
CA LEU A 233 17.93 2.03 11.12
C LEU A 233 17.45 3.48 11.25
N VAL A 234 17.18 4.15 10.13
CA VAL A 234 16.76 5.56 10.13
C VAL A 234 15.41 5.76 10.84
N PRO A 235 14.32 5.05 10.48
CA PRO A 235 13.05 5.22 11.17
C PRO A 235 13.06 4.73 12.62
N ILE A 236 13.78 3.63 12.93
CA ILE A 236 13.92 3.16 14.32
C ILE A 236 14.65 4.19 15.17
N GLY A 237 15.78 4.71 14.67
CA GLY A 237 16.53 5.75 15.37
C GLY A 237 15.70 7.01 15.61
N ALA A 238 14.99 7.50 14.59
CA ALA A 238 14.10 8.64 14.73
C ALA A 238 12.94 8.33 15.70
N GLY A 239 12.37 7.13 15.65
CA GLY A 239 11.30 6.70 16.55
C GLY A 239 11.73 6.65 18.01
N LEU A 240 12.92 6.14 18.29
CA LEU A 240 13.49 6.11 19.64
C LEU A 240 13.81 7.50 20.19
N LEU A 241 14.23 8.42 19.34
CA LEU A 241 14.48 9.81 19.74
C LEU A 241 13.19 10.59 20.06
N MET A 242 12.03 10.12 19.56
CA MET A 242 10.74 10.76 19.79
C MET A 242 10.04 10.27 21.06
N ILE A 243 10.39 9.08 21.57
CA ILE A 243 9.80 8.49 22.77
C ILE A 243 10.53 9.00 24.03
#